data_48577401ac70e4f70007eb0e7025fa24
#
_entry.id   48577401ac70e4f70007eb0e7025fa24
#
_cell.length_a   1.000
_cell.length_b   1.000
_cell.length_c   1.000
_cell.angle_alpha   90.00
_cell.angle_beta   90.00
_cell.angle_gamma   90.00
#
_symmetry.space_group_name_H-M   'P 1'
#
loop_
_entity.id
_entity.type
_entity.pdbx_description
1 polymer ?
#
loop_
_entity_poly.entity_id
_entity_poly.type
_entity_poly.pdbx_seq_one_letter_code
_entity_poly.pdbx_strand_id
1 'polypeptide(L)'
;MEKTLNLTAPTGLGFSTELVDKIIAIEENRSSDDKKELMEKLKAEFHALKPQYNETISEEVEALNQKHKDTLAAIEKTYADGVNKTENEFKKNKIDEVNYKNALKGLKFNAKRSRNKEVKDYEAELKETKAQIEKLYLDYELLAKTIKGTRGCVMIAIERKVEVFFNTFSFRALLKNKGFWVNLIPAIMLALLIIAFAIAKKITGYGGDITNVINNGVFISVVATGAVFIYSSGSFDMSLGPASLMCATIAGILWNSTQNIFVSFIVAILLGGLLGIVNAVLANVLDLPVMVMTLTMMNILNAIHAVILQTVGNQLFIKDGMVGSGKNTETVVYATFLVTFFLLCWFIFNYTKIGRRNKFIGSNQIAAKYNGISLMKAGIISFAISGVGLGLCGFLFAMSKSGSSYSTGTILDTIGLNVVIAIVFGGMTTSGGPRSRVSCAVIGAFFCIFLDELFRAIGIADYRYIAKGIIFLVVSFANMYNTRPKMLAR
;
A
#
# COMPACT_ATOMS: atom_id res chain seq x y z
N MET A 1 -26.63 16.31 -18.25
CA MET A 1 -25.71 15.24 -18.71
C MET A 1 -25.06 15.53 -20.07
N GLU A 2 -25.64 16.35 -20.92
CA GLU A 2 -25.07 16.71 -22.24
C GLU A 2 -23.77 17.54 -22.23
N LYS A 3 -23.40 18.15 -21.13
CA LYS A 3 -22.21 19.04 -21.03
C LYS A 3 -20.87 18.37 -20.70
N THR A 4 -20.81 17.05 -20.51
CA THR A 4 -19.59 16.35 -20.06
C THR A 4 -19.07 15.27 -21.01
N LEU A 5 -19.74 15.01 -22.12
CA LEU A 5 -19.31 14.05 -23.13
C LEU A 5 -18.69 14.79 -24.35
N ASN A 6 -17.55 15.46 -24.13
CA ASN A 6 -16.68 15.81 -25.26
C ASN A 6 -15.94 14.53 -25.70
N LEU A 7 -16.66 13.69 -26.48
CA LEU A 7 -16.16 12.42 -27.03
C LEU A 7 -15.29 12.60 -28.29
N THR A 8 -14.85 13.83 -28.60
CA THR A 8 -13.90 14.06 -29.67
C THR A 8 -12.49 13.80 -29.19
N ALA A 9 -11.98 12.61 -29.50
CA ALA A 9 -10.56 12.35 -29.37
C ALA A 9 -9.75 13.34 -30.23
N PRO A 10 -8.60 13.83 -29.78
CA PRO A 10 -7.74 14.77 -30.52
C PRO A 10 -7.27 14.22 -31.87
N THR A 11 -7.34 12.92 -32.08
CA THR A 11 -6.89 12.18 -33.29
C THR A 11 -8.03 11.89 -34.30
N GLY A 12 -9.28 12.32 -34.04
CA GLY A 12 -10.41 11.93 -34.86
C GLY A 12 -10.86 10.46 -34.72
N LEU A 13 -10.19 9.68 -33.89
CA LEU A 13 -10.53 8.30 -33.55
C LEU A 13 -11.45 8.29 -32.33
N GLY A 14 -12.66 7.76 -32.43
CA GLY A 14 -13.63 7.68 -31.35
C GLY A 14 -14.72 6.64 -31.62
N PHE A 15 -15.56 6.37 -30.63
CA PHE A 15 -16.73 5.50 -30.81
C PHE A 15 -17.70 6.13 -31.82
N SER A 16 -18.41 5.27 -32.61
CA SER A 16 -19.36 5.75 -33.58
C SER A 16 -20.49 6.56 -32.93
N THR A 17 -20.82 7.70 -33.54
CA THR A 17 -21.87 8.58 -33.01
C THR A 17 -23.20 7.86 -32.88
N GLU A 18 -23.52 6.98 -33.84
CA GLU A 18 -24.74 6.18 -33.83
C GLU A 18 -24.83 5.24 -32.61
N LEU A 19 -23.71 4.62 -32.22
CA LEU A 19 -23.68 3.78 -31.02
C LEU A 19 -23.77 4.60 -29.75
N VAL A 20 -23.09 5.73 -29.69
CA VAL A 20 -23.11 6.66 -28.55
C VAL A 20 -24.54 7.20 -28.33
N ASP A 21 -25.21 7.64 -29.38
CA ASP A 21 -26.57 8.15 -29.30
C ASP A 21 -27.56 7.06 -28.84
N LYS A 22 -27.42 5.82 -29.35
CA LYS A 22 -28.20 4.67 -28.88
C LYS A 22 -27.99 4.37 -27.40
N ILE A 23 -26.76 4.50 -26.91
CA ILE A 23 -26.43 4.28 -25.50
C ILE A 23 -26.98 5.40 -24.61
N ILE A 24 -26.91 6.67 -25.06
CA ILE A 24 -27.45 7.82 -24.33
C ILE A 24 -28.98 7.77 -24.27
N ALA A 25 -29.62 7.27 -25.32
CA ALA A 25 -31.07 7.12 -25.40
C ALA A 25 -31.63 5.92 -24.62
N ILE A 26 -30.80 5.17 -23.89
CA ILE A 26 -31.26 4.08 -23.03
C ILE A 26 -32.03 4.65 -21.83
N GLU A 27 -33.35 4.43 -21.82
CA GLU A 27 -34.20 4.63 -20.64
C GLU A 27 -33.98 3.50 -19.62
N GLU A 28 -34.12 3.81 -18.31
CA GLU A 28 -33.86 2.86 -17.22
C GLU A 28 -34.65 1.55 -17.30
N ASN A 29 -35.77 1.53 -18.07
CA ASN A 29 -36.70 0.40 -18.18
C ASN A 29 -36.55 -0.49 -19.43
N ARG A 30 -35.47 -0.39 -20.21
CA ARG A 30 -35.25 -1.28 -21.35
C ARG A 30 -34.87 -2.71 -20.95
N SER A 31 -35.23 -3.65 -21.81
CA SER A 31 -35.04 -5.08 -21.59
C SER A 31 -33.57 -5.44 -21.33
N SER A 32 -33.35 -6.52 -20.55
CA SER A 32 -31.99 -7.03 -20.26
C SER A 32 -31.22 -7.45 -21.53
N ASP A 33 -31.93 -7.83 -22.60
CA ASP A 33 -31.34 -8.32 -23.83
C ASP A 33 -30.85 -7.16 -24.71
N ASP A 34 -31.54 -6.04 -24.76
CA ASP A 34 -31.08 -4.81 -25.44
C ASP A 34 -29.78 -4.28 -24.82
N LYS A 35 -29.69 -4.35 -23.48
CA LYS A 35 -28.48 -3.94 -22.77
C LYS A 35 -27.29 -4.86 -23.06
N LYS A 36 -27.53 -6.15 -23.25
CA LYS A 36 -26.46 -7.11 -23.61
C LYS A 36 -25.96 -6.85 -25.04
N GLU A 37 -26.87 -6.69 -25.99
CA GLU A 37 -26.54 -6.40 -27.38
C GLU A 37 -25.71 -5.12 -27.53
N LEU A 38 -26.14 -4.02 -26.88
CA LEU A 38 -25.39 -2.77 -26.90
C LEU A 38 -24.01 -2.88 -26.23
N MET A 39 -23.90 -3.68 -25.19
CA MET A 39 -22.61 -3.92 -24.54
C MET A 39 -21.67 -4.77 -25.43
N GLU A 40 -22.17 -5.71 -26.20
CA GLU A 40 -21.38 -6.46 -27.16
C GLU A 40 -20.90 -5.58 -28.33
N LYS A 41 -21.76 -4.72 -28.85
CA LYS A 41 -21.38 -3.73 -29.89
C LYS A 41 -20.32 -2.77 -29.36
N LEU A 42 -20.48 -2.24 -28.16
CA LEU A 42 -19.51 -1.36 -27.53
C LEU A 42 -18.15 -2.05 -27.32
N LYS A 43 -18.15 -3.33 -26.93
CA LYS A 43 -16.92 -4.12 -26.82
C LYS A 43 -16.25 -4.34 -28.17
N ALA A 44 -17.02 -4.68 -29.20
CA ALA A 44 -16.50 -4.88 -30.54
C ALA A 44 -15.82 -3.61 -31.10
N GLU A 45 -16.48 -2.45 -30.98
CA GLU A 45 -15.87 -1.18 -31.38
C GLU A 45 -14.62 -0.83 -30.55
N PHE A 46 -14.64 -1.05 -29.24
CA PHE A 46 -13.46 -0.85 -28.39
C PHE A 46 -12.27 -1.72 -28.83
N HIS A 47 -12.51 -2.99 -29.13
CA HIS A 47 -11.47 -3.92 -29.60
C HIS A 47 -10.95 -3.55 -31.00
N ALA A 48 -11.76 -2.92 -31.85
CA ALA A 48 -11.33 -2.42 -33.15
C ALA A 48 -10.54 -1.11 -33.06
N LEU A 49 -10.91 -0.22 -32.14
CA LEU A 49 -10.24 1.08 -31.94
C LEU A 49 -8.90 0.96 -31.20
N LYS A 50 -8.80 0.04 -30.24
CA LYS A 50 -7.59 -0.12 -29.40
C LYS A 50 -6.29 -0.32 -30.21
N PRO A 51 -6.19 -1.21 -31.22
CA PRO A 51 -4.98 -1.33 -32.01
C PRO A 51 -4.64 -0.07 -32.81
N GLN A 52 -5.64 0.62 -33.35
CA GLN A 52 -5.45 1.88 -34.09
C GLN A 52 -4.87 2.98 -33.17
N TYR A 53 -5.38 3.10 -31.94
CA TYR A 53 -4.82 4.01 -30.93
C TYR A 53 -3.37 3.67 -30.60
N ASN A 54 -3.05 2.40 -30.45
CA ASN A 54 -1.68 1.98 -30.15
C ASN A 54 -0.71 2.29 -31.30
N GLU A 55 -1.14 2.11 -32.54
CA GLU A 55 -0.35 2.44 -33.74
C GLU A 55 -0.09 3.95 -33.82
N THR A 56 -1.15 4.77 -33.71
CA THR A 56 -1.03 6.25 -33.72
C THR A 56 -0.13 6.75 -32.57
N ILE A 57 -0.29 6.22 -31.36
CA ILE A 57 0.58 6.58 -30.22
C ILE A 57 2.04 6.20 -30.51
N SER A 58 2.28 5.04 -31.14
CA SER A 58 3.64 4.61 -31.47
C SER A 58 4.31 5.58 -32.47
N GLU A 59 3.59 5.99 -33.52
CA GLU A 59 4.05 6.97 -34.50
C GLU A 59 4.33 8.33 -33.87
N GLU A 60 3.42 8.84 -33.03
CA GLU A 60 3.62 10.10 -32.31
C GLU A 60 4.82 10.05 -31.37
N VAL A 61 5.05 8.92 -30.67
CA VAL A 61 6.20 8.72 -29.79
C VAL A 61 7.50 8.69 -30.58
N GLU A 62 7.53 8.05 -31.75
CA GLU A 62 8.73 8.08 -32.63
C GLU A 62 9.05 9.48 -33.14
N ALA A 63 8.04 10.22 -33.58
CA ALA A 63 8.20 11.61 -34.01
C ALA A 63 8.71 12.49 -32.86
N LEU A 64 8.18 12.32 -31.66
CA LEU A 64 8.61 13.03 -30.46
C LEU A 64 10.07 12.70 -30.07
N ASN A 65 10.46 11.43 -30.17
CA ASN A 65 11.83 10.99 -29.91
C ASN A 65 12.81 11.63 -30.89
N GLN A 66 12.46 11.70 -32.17
CA GLN A 66 13.29 12.33 -33.21
C GLN A 66 13.43 13.83 -32.94
N LYS A 67 12.31 14.54 -32.69
CA LYS A 67 12.28 15.97 -32.33
C LYS A 67 13.19 16.26 -31.14
N HIS A 68 13.10 15.45 -30.09
CA HIS A 68 13.93 15.59 -28.88
C HIS A 68 15.42 15.42 -29.18
N LYS A 69 15.79 14.42 -29.99
CA LYS A 69 17.16 14.17 -30.42
C LYS A 69 17.73 15.35 -31.21
N ASP A 70 16.94 15.88 -32.14
CA ASP A 70 17.35 17.02 -32.98
C ASP A 70 17.51 18.30 -32.15
N THR A 71 16.61 18.55 -31.19
CA THR A 71 16.71 19.71 -30.29
C THR A 71 17.95 19.59 -29.38
N LEU A 72 18.25 18.42 -28.85
CA LEU A 72 19.47 18.21 -28.05
C LEU A 72 20.73 18.43 -28.87
N ALA A 73 20.78 17.96 -30.12
CA ALA A 73 21.90 18.19 -31.05
C ALA A 73 22.07 19.68 -31.33
N ALA A 74 20.99 20.41 -31.55
CA ALA A 74 21.04 21.88 -31.75
C ALA A 74 21.60 22.62 -30.54
N ILE A 75 21.19 22.21 -29.30
CA ILE A 75 21.73 22.79 -28.06
C ILE A 75 23.25 22.53 -27.94
N GLU A 76 23.72 21.31 -28.25
CA GLU A 76 25.13 20.96 -28.21
C GLU A 76 25.94 21.73 -29.27
N LYS A 77 25.39 21.87 -30.46
CA LYS A 77 26.01 22.69 -31.53
C LYS A 77 26.16 24.16 -31.11
N THR A 78 25.06 24.74 -30.58
CA THR A 78 25.10 26.15 -30.09
C THR A 78 26.10 26.35 -28.97
N TYR A 79 26.27 25.37 -28.11
CA TYR A 79 27.28 25.40 -27.04
C TYR A 79 28.69 25.33 -27.63
N ALA A 80 28.97 24.42 -28.57
CA ALA A 80 30.28 24.26 -29.23
C ALA A 80 30.66 25.53 -30.02
N ASP A 81 29.73 26.11 -30.77
CA ASP A 81 29.94 27.33 -31.51
C ASP A 81 30.26 28.52 -30.59
N GLY A 82 29.55 28.62 -29.46
CA GLY A 82 29.78 29.62 -28.42
C GLY A 82 31.18 29.48 -27.77
N VAL A 83 31.63 28.26 -27.48
CA VAL A 83 32.96 27.96 -26.95
C VAL A 83 34.04 28.37 -27.96
N ASN A 84 33.91 27.93 -29.22
CA ASN A 84 34.86 28.27 -30.28
C ASN A 84 34.99 29.78 -30.51
N LYS A 85 33.90 30.50 -30.48
CA LYS A 85 33.89 31.97 -30.59
C LYS A 85 34.62 32.61 -29.43
N THR A 86 34.36 32.19 -28.19
CA THR A 86 34.97 32.72 -26.99
C THR A 86 36.47 32.44 -26.93
N GLU A 87 36.90 31.23 -27.38
CA GLU A 87 38.30 30.87 -27.50
C GLU A 87 39.05 31.73 -28.55
N ASN A 88 38.42 32.00 -29.70
CA ASN A 88 38.99 32.87 -30.74
C ASN A 88 39.12 34.32 -30.28
N GLU A 89 38.15 34.82 -29.47
CA GLU A 89 38.23 36.16 -28.89
C GLU A 89 39.37 36.25 -27.86
N PHE A 90 39.58 35.22 -27.05
CA PHE A 90 40.70 35.14 -26.11
C PHE A 90 42.06 35.07 -26.83
N LYS A 91 42.21 34.20 -27.85
CA LYS A 91 43.45 34.09 -28.66
C LYS A 91 43.80 35.41 -29.37
N LYS A 92 42.82 36.26 -29.69
CA LYS A 92 43.01 37.57 -30.30
C LYS A 92 43.22 38.69 -29.25
N ASN A 93 43.42 38.35 -27.97
CA ASN A 93 43.58 39.26 -26.86
C ASN A 93 42.41 40.28 -26.70
N LYS A 94 41.22 39.95 -27.15
CA LYS A 94 40.03 40.78 -27.02
C LYS A 94 39.35 40.70 -25.64
N ILE A 95 39.63 39.65 -24.90
CA ILE A 95 39.12 39.43 -23.54
C ILE A 95 40.25 38.92 -22.64
N ASP A 96 40.21 39.31 -21.37
CA ASP A 96 41.13 38.85 -20.34
C ASP A 96 40.76 37.44 -19.80
N GLU A 97 41.68 36.84 -19.04
CA GLU A 97 41.51 35.46 -18.54
C GLU A 97 40.29 35.31 -17.61
N VAL A 98 39.97 36.37 -16.84
CA VAL A 98 38.80 36.31 -15.90
C VAL A 98 37.49 36.34 -16.66
N ASN A 99 37.38 37.21 -17.68
CA ASN A 99 36.20 37.32 -18.52
C ASN A 99 36.04 36.08 -19.41
N TYR A 100 37.15 35.50 -19.92
CA TYR A 100 37.15 34.21 -20.63
C TYR A 100 36.55 33.09 -19.76
N LYS A 101 37.05 32.90 -18.53
CA LYS A 101 36.53 31.88 -17.60
C LYS A 101 35.08 32.10 -17.23
N ASN A 102 34.65 33.35 -17.05
CA ASN A 102 33.26 33.68 -16.76
C ASN A 102 32.33 33.43 -17.96
N ALA A 103 32.74 33.76 -19.18
CA ALA A 103 32.01 33.47 -20.40
C ALA A 103 31.80 31.96 -20.60
N LEU A 104 32.86 31.14 -20.42
CA LEU A 104 32.74 29.69 -20.50
C LEU A 104 31.81 29.11 -19.43
N LYS A 105 31.86 29.61 -18.18
CA LYS A 105 30.90 29.22 -17.13
C LYS A 105 29.48 29.58 -17.50
N GLY A 106 29.23 30.76 -18.08
CA GLY A 106 27.93 31.22 -18.55
C GLY A 106 27.38 30.34 -19.65
N LEU A 107 28.18 30.01 -20.67
CA LEU A 107 27.81 29.11 -21.77
C LEU A 107 27.43 27.72 -21.25
N LYS A 108 28.28 27.14 -20.37
CA LYS A 108 27.99 25.84 -19.74
C LYS A 108 26.73 25.85 -18.91
N PHE A 109 26.47 26.93 -18.15
CA PHE A 109 25.26 27.08 -17.37
C PHE A 109 24.01 27.17 -18.24
N ASN A 110 24.07 27.98 -19.31
CA ASN A 110 22.95 28.15 -20.25
C ASN A 110 22.66 26.85 -21.02
N ALA A 111 23.67 26.16 -21.52
CA ALA A 111 23.51 24.85 -22.18
C ALA A 111 22.87 23.82 -21.24
N LYS A 112 23.34 23.75 -19.98
CA LYS A 112 22.75 22.87 -18.96
C LYS A 112 21.31 23.22 -18.66
N ARG A 113 20.97 24.52 -18.57
CA ARG A 113 19.60 24.99 -18.33
C ARG A 113 18.69 24.64 -19.49
N SER A 114 19.10 24.88 -20.74
CA SER A 114 18.33 24.58 -21.95
C SER A 114 18.11 23.06 -22.08
N ARG A 115 19.15 22.26 -21.89
CA ARG A 115 19.05 20.80 -21.89
C ARG A 115 18.10 20.27 -20.80
N ASN A 116 18.17 20.82 -19.60
CA ASN A 116 17.27 20.42 -18.52
C ASN A 116 15.80 20.82 -18.78
N LYS A 117 15.58 21.95 -19.45
CA LYS A 117 14.26 22.38 -19.87
C LYS A 117 13.70 21.43 -20.91
N GLU A 118 14.47 21.18 -21.98
CA GLU A 118 14.08 20.28 -23.08
C GLU A 118 13.74 18.86 -22.56
N VAL A 119 14.56 18.31 -21.66
CA VAL A 119 14.27 16.98 -21.07
C VAL A 119 12.96 16.98 -20.29
N LYS A 120 12.63 18.08 -19.59
CA LYS A 120 11.35 18.17 -18.86
C LYS A 120 10.17 18.29 -19.80
N ASP A 121 10.29 19.11 -20.83
CA ASP A 121 9.22 19.35 -21.81
C ASP A 121 8.96 18.04 -22.59
N TYR A 122 10.02 17.35 -23.03
CA TYR A 122 9.92 16.02 -23.64
C TYR A 122 9.26 14.98 -22.70
N GLU A 123 9.68 14.89 -21.43
CA GLU A 123 9.08 13.96 -20.47
C GLU A 123 7.58 14.27 -20.27
N ALA A 124 7.17 15.53 -20.32
CA ALA A 124 5.77 15.94 -20.20
C ALA A 124 4.96 15.57 -21.45
N GLU A 125 5.44 15.92 -22.66
CA GLU A 125 4.81 15.58 -23.93
C GLU A 125 4.68 14.06 -24.11
N LEU A 126 5.76 13.30 -23.82
CA LEU A 126 5.77 11.84 -23.88
C LEU A 126 4.72 11.21 -22.95
N LYS A 127 4.57 11.77 -21.75
CA LYS A 127 3.57 11.30 -20.79
C LYS A 127 2.16 11.59 -21.30
N GLU A 128 1.93 12.75 -21.89
CA GLU A 128 0.64 13.15 -22.44
C GLU A 128 0.25 12.27 -23.63
N THR A 129 1.17 12.06 -24.58
CA THR A 129 0.96 11.16 -25.73
C THR A 129 0.60 9.75 -25.28
N LYS A 130 1.38 9.18 -24.34
CA LYS A 130 1.10 7.84 -23.81
C LYS A 130 -0.19 7.75 -23.00
N ALA A 131 -0.68 8.86 -22.44
CA ALA A 131 -1.93 8.89 -21.70
C ALA A 131 -3.18 8.96 -22.62
N GLN A 132 -3.03 9.11 -23.93
CA GLN A 132 -4.17 9.14 -24.85
C GLN A 132 -4.99 7.85 -24.81
N ILE A 133 -4.34 6.69 -24.62
CA ILE A 133 -5.03 5.41 -24.42
C ILE A 133 -5.93 5.42 -23.18
N GLU A 134 -5.57 6.19 -22.14
CA GLU A 134 -6.42 6.37 -20.95
C GLU A 134 -7.75 7.00 -21.29
N LYS A 135 -7.79 7.93 -22.27
CA LYS A 135 -9.03 8.56 -22.73
C LYS A 135 -9.94 7.53 -23.38
N LEU A 136 -9.41 6.69 -24.28
CA LEU A 136 -10.20 5.63 -24.91
C LEU A 136 -10.85 4.69 -23.88
N TYR A 137 -10.06 4.27 -22.87
CA TYR A 137 -10.59 3.43 -21.78
C TYR A 137 -11.59 4.18 -20.90
N LEU A 138 -11.40 5.48 -20.69
CA LEU A 138 -12.33 6.31 -19.92
C LEU A 138 -13.68 6.42 -20.62
N ASP A 139 -13.67 6.66 -21.92
CA ASP A 139 -14.89 6.77 -22.73
C ASP A 139 -15.61 5.42 -22.77
N TYR A 140 -14.88 4.30 -22.94
CA TYR A 140 -15.43 2.96 -22.83
C TYR A 140 -16.05 2.69 -21.46
N GLU A 141 -15.37 3.08 -20.37
CA GLU A 141 -15.89 2.93 -19.00
C GLU A 141 -17.16 3.77 -18.77
N LEU A 142 -17.21 5.00 -19.30
CA LEU A 142 -18.35 5.90 -19.17
C LEU A 142 -19.58 5.35 -19.93
N LEU A 143 -19.39 4.91 -21.17
CA LEU A 143 -20.47 4.31 -21.97
C LEU A 143 -20.97 3.00 -21.35
N ALA A 144 -20.06 2.14 -20.86
CA ALA A 144 -20.42 0.92 -20.18
C ALA A 144 -21.16 1.16 -18.86
N LYS A 145 -20.87 2.26 -18.14
CA LYS A 145 -21.63 2.67 -16.94
C LYS A 145 -23.07 3.05 -17.26
N THR A 146 -23.29 3.69 -18.39
CA THR A 146 -24.63 4.05 -18.83
C THR A 146 -25.46 2.80 -19.11
N ILE A 147 -24.85 1.74 -19.65
CA ILE A 147 -25.53 0.47 -19.97
C ILE A 147 -25.74 -0.40 -18.71
N LYS A 148 -24.70 -0.62 -17.91
CA LYS A 148 -24.67 -1.63 -16.81
C LYS A 148 -24.67 -1.05 -15.40
N GLY A 149 -24.56 0.25 -15.25
CA GLY A 149 -24.35 0.90 -13.97
C GLY A 149 -22.93 0.72 -13.39
N THR A 150 -22.70 1.29 -12.22
CA THR A 150 -21.34 1.39 -11.62
C THR A 150 -20.71 0.07 -11.23
N ARG A 151 -21.51 -0.96 -10.90
CA ARG A 151 -20.98 -2.27 -10.43
C ARG A 151 -20.40 -3.11 -11.58
N GLY A 152 -20.96 -3.01 -12.78
CA GLY A 152 -20.54 -3.79 -13.96
C GLY A 152 -19.22 -3.34 -14.59
N CYS A 153 -18.65 -2.20 -14.15
CA CYS A 153 -17.49 -1.57 -14.79
C CYS A 153 -16.17 -1.70 -14.00
N VAL A 154 -16.18 -2.44 -12.90
CA VAL A 154 -14.97 -2.60 -12.05
C VAL A 154 -13.82 -3.24 -12.84
N MET A 155 -14.11 -4.25 -13.67
CA MET A 155 -13.09 -4.91 -14.49
C MET A 155 -12.50 -3.95 -15.53
N ILE A 156 -13.33 -3.17 -16.20
CA ILE A 156 -12.88 -2.15 -17.20
C ILE A 156 -11.98 -1.11 -16.54
N ALA A 157 -12.32 -0.69 -15.32
CA ALA A 157 -11.49 0.25 -14.55
C ALA A 157 -10.14 -0.36 -14.12
N ILE A 158 -10.09 -1.65 -13.87
CA ILE A 158 -8.84 -2.38 -13.57
C ILE A 158 -8.01 -2.50 -14.85
N GLU A 159 -8.60 -2.95 -15.95
CA GLU A 159 -7.93 -3.06 -17.26
C GLU A 159 -7.32 -1.73 -17.69
N ARG A 160 -8.09 -0.63 -17.60
CA ARG A 160 -7.57 0.72 -17.85
C ARG A 160 -6.33 1.04 -17.03
N LYS A 161 -6.36 0.79 -15.72
CA LYS A 161 -5.22 1.09 -14.84
C LYS A 161 -4.00 0.25 -15.17
N VAL A 162 -4.21 -1.00 -15.54
CA VAL A 162 -3.13 -1.91 -15.93
C VAL A 162 -2.51 -1.45 -17.24
N GLU A 163 -3.32 -1.12 -18.24
CA GLU A 163 -2.84 -0.66 -19.55
C GLU A 163 -2.09 0.67 -19.45
N VAL A 164 -2.67 1.65 -18.74
CA VAL A 164 -2.01 2.95 -18.48
C VAL A 164 -0.70 2.76 -17.72
N PHE A 165 -0.67 1.84 -16.74
CA PHE A 165 0.56 1.53 -16.01
C PHE A 165 1.65 1.02 -16.95
N PHE A 166 1.37 0.01 -17.79
CA PHE A 166 2.37 -0.55 -18.71
C PHE A 166 2.82 0.46 -19.77
N ASN A 167 1.92 1.26 -20.33
CA ASN A 167 2.26 2.25 -21.35
C ASN A 167 3.01 3.48 -20.80
N THR A 168 2.74 3.87 -19.55
CA THR A 168 3.41 5.01 -18.91
C THR A 168 4.62 4.62 -18.07
N PHE A 169 4.84 3.30 -17.85
CA PHE A 169 5.93 2.82 -17.02
C PHE A 169 7.27 3.05 -17.69
N SER A 170 8.09 3.90 -17.09
CA SER A 170 9.48 4.11 -17.46
C SER A 170 10.37 3.89 -16.25
N PHE A 171 11.26 2.90 -16.32
CA PHE A 171 12.21 2.60 -15.26
C PHE A 171 13.12 3.79 -14.92
N ARG A 172 13.52 4.58 -15.94
CA ARG A 172 14.33 5.80 -15.74
C ARG A 172 13.54 6.89 -15.01
N ALA A 173 12.27 7.10 -15.37
CA ALA A 173 11.41 8.05 -14.67
C ALA A 173 11.15 7.62 -13.22
N LEU A 174 10.99 6.32 -12.98
CA LEU A 174 10.82 5.75 -11.65
C LEU A 174 12.05 6.01 -10.78
N LEU A 175 13.26 5.79 -11.28
CA LEU A 175 14.52 6.05 -10.56
C LEU A 175 14.75 7.55 -10.27
N LYS A 176 14.27 8.46 -11.12
CA LYS A 176 14.34 9.92 -10.90
C LYS A 176 13.31 10.40 -9.88
N ASN A 177 12.28 9.62 -9.58
CA ASN A 177 11.21 10.01 -8.68
C ASN A 177 11.66 9.92 -7.21
N LYS A 178 11.84 11.06 -6.55
CA LYS A 178 12.17 11.12 -5.11
C LYS A 178 11.17 10.35 -4.25
N GLY A 179 9.89 10.35 -4.62
CA GLY A 179 8.85 9.60 -3.93
C GLY A 179 9.07 8.08 -3.98
N PHE A 180 9.61 7.55 -5.08
CA PHE A 180 9.96 6.14 -5.21
C PHE A 180 11.02 5.74 -4.17
N TRP A 181 12.12 6.49 -4.08
CA TRP A 181 13.19 6.21 -3.13
C TRP A 181 12.73 6.30 -1.67
N VAL A 182 11.96 7.33 -1.33
CA VAL A 182 11.38 7.45 0.03
C VAL A 182 10.52 6.24 0.38
N ASN A 183 9.78 5.70 -0.59
CA ASN A 183 8.96 4.51 -0.37
C ASN A 183 9.76 3.21 -0.31
N LEU A 184 10.95 3.18 -0.90
CA LEU A 184 11.84 2.02 -0.94
C LEU A 184 12.72 1.92 0.32
N ILE A 185 12.94 3.05 1.02
CA ILE A 185 13.77 3.09 2.24
C ILE A 185 13.42 1.98 3.24
N PRO A 186 12.15 1.74 3.65
CA PRO A 186 11.83 0.69 4.60
C PRO A 186 12.21 -0.71 4.11
N ALA A 187 12.03 -0.98 2.81
CA ALA A 187 12.41 -2.27 2.22
C ALA A 187 13.94 -2.46 2.17
N ILE A 188 14.69 -1.40 1.85
CA ILE A 188 16.17 -1.42 1.89
C ILE A 188 16.65 -1.65 3.32
N MET A 189 16.08 -0.95 4.30
CA MET A 189 16.43 -1.15 5.71
C MET A 189 16.14 -2.58 6.19
N LEU A 190 15.01 -3.17 5.77
CA LEU A 190 14.71 -4.57 6.05
C LEU A 190 15.75 -5.51 5.43
N ALA A 191 16.13 -5.29 4.17
CA ALA A 191 17.15 -6.11 3.49
C ALA A 191 18.51 -6.03 4.21
N LEU A 192 18.94 -4.83 4.59
CA LEU A 192 20.17 -4.63 5.36
C LEU A 192 20.12 -5.32 6.73
N LEU A 193 18.97 -5.28 7.40
CA LEU A 193 18.77 -5.94 8.68
C LEU A 193 18.81 -7.47 8.55
N ILE A 194 18.22 -8.04 7.50
CA ILE A 194 18.30 -9.48 7.21
C ILE A 194 19.75 -9.91 6.98
N ILE A 195 20.51 -9.11 6.22
CA ILE A 195 21.94 -9.37 5.99
C ILE A 195 22.73 -9.31 7.31
N ALA A 196 22.49 -8.28 8.13
CA ALA A 196 23.12 -8.13 9.43
C ALA A 196 22.81 -9.32 10.37
N PHE A 197 21.55 -9.77 10.39
CA PHE A 197 21.15 -10.97 11.16
C PHE A 197 21.85 -12.23 10.64
N ALA A 198 21.94 -12.44 9.32
CA ALA A 198 22.61 -13.58 8.73
C ALA A 198 24.10 -13.63 9.09
N ILE A 199 24.77 -12.46 9.06
CA ILE A 199 26.18 -12.32 9.46
C ILE A 199 26.32 -12.59 10.96
N ALA A 200 25.51 -11.98 11.81
CA ALA A 200 25.53 -12.19 13.26
C ALA A 200 25.31 -13.66 13.59
N LYS A 201 24.29 -14.31 13.01
CA LYS A 201 24.01 -15.74 13.21
C LYS A 201 25.20 -16.62 12.87
N LYS A 202 25.93 -16.31 11.80
CA LYS A 202 27.13 -17.06 11.36
C LYS A 202 28.30 -16.86 12.34
N ILE A 203 28.50 -15.62 12.83
CA ILE A 203 29.64 -15.30 13.73
C ILE A 203 29.42 -15.87 15.12
N THR A 204 28.20 -15.75 15.66
CA THR A 204 27.90 -16.17 17.05
C THR A 204 27.51 -17.62 17.17
N GLY A 205 27.26 -18.33 16.07
CA GLY A 205 26.71 -19.70 16.10
C GLY A 205 25.29 -19.79 16.63
N TYR A 206 24.52 -18.68 16.58
CA TYR A 206 23.15 -18.63 17.10
C TYR A 206 22.26 -19.70 16.46
N GLY A 207 21.73 -20.61 17.30
CA GLY A 207 20.92 -21.75 16.87
C GLY A 207 19.43 -21.43 16.58
N GLY A 208 19.04 -20.15 16.51
CA GLY A 208 17.65 -19.77 16.28
C GLY A 208 17.09 -20.33 14.96
N ASP A 209 15.90 -20.93 15.04
CA ASP A 209 15.20 -21.51 13.89
C ASP A 209 14.56 -20.41 13.04
N ILE A 210 15.02 -20.31 11.79
CA ILE A 210 14.52 -19.29 10.84
C ILE A 210 13.04 -19.48 10.51
N THR A 211 12.55 -20.71 10.59
CA THR A 211 11.13 -21.04 10.38
C THR A 211 10.26 -20.37 11.43
N ASN A 212 10.66 -20.43 12.69
CA ASN A 212 9.96 -19.74 13.78
C ASN A 212 10.00 -18.20 13.62
N VAL A 213 11.12 -17.66 13.14
CA VAL A 213 11.25 -16.21 12.85
C VAL A 213 10.23 -15.79 11.77
N ILE A 214 10.14 -16.57 10.70
CA ILE A 214 9.20 -16.31 9.61
C ILE A 214 7.75 -16.43 10.11
N ASN A 215 7.42 -17.49 10.85
CA ASN A 215 6.07 -17.70 11.37
C ASN A 215 5.63 -16.56 12.32
N ASN A 216 6.51 -16.11 13.21
CA ASN A 216 6.26 -14.97 14.08
C ASN A 216 6.07 -13.66 13.27
N GLY A 217 6.85 -13.49 12.18
CA GLY A 217 6.68 -12.39 11.25
C GLY A 217 5.33 -12.41 10.55
N VAL A 218 4.83 -13.60 10.20
CA VAL A 218 3.49 -13.76 9.60
C VAL A 218 2.40 -13.34 10.57
N PHE A 219 2.44 -13.75 11.85
CA PHE A 219 1.43 -13.38 12.84
C PHE A 219 1.31 -11.86 12.99
N ILE A 220 2.44 -11.17 13.17
CA ILE A 220 2.45 -9.70 13.25
C ILE A 220 1.98 -9.07 11.93
N SER A 221 2.40 -9.62 10.77
CA SER A 221 2.03 -9.11 9.45
C SER A 221 0.53 -9.20 9.18
N VAL A 222 -0.13 -10.29 9.59
CA VAL A 222 -1.57 -10.48 9.41
C VAL A 222 -2.33 -9.41 10.21
N VAL A 223 -2.01 -9.26 11.51
CA VAL A 223 -2.66 -8.24 12.35
C VAL A 223 -2.37 -6.84 11.82
N ALA A 224 -1.10 -6.54 11.51
CA ALA A 224 -0.70 -5.23 10.99
C ALA A 224 -1.41 -4.89 9.68
N THR A 225 -1.60 -5.87 8.78
CA THR A 225 -2.32 -5.69 7.50
C THR A 225 -3.76 -5.24 7.73
N GLY A 226 -4.48 -5.84 8.67
CA GLY A 226 -5.82 -5.40 9.07
C GLY A 226 -5.80 -4.04 9.76
N ALA A 227 -4.86 -3.84 10.68
CA ALA A 227 -4.73 -2.62 11.45
C ALA A 227 -4.42 -1.37 10.60
N VAL A 228 -3.83 -1.50 9.40
CA VAL A 228 -3.61 -0.36 8.46
C VAL A 228 -4.88 0.43 8.23
N PHE A 229 -6.06 -0.20 8.21
CA PHE A 229 -7.33 0.50 8.01
C PHE A 229 -7.63 1.46 9.17
N ILE A 230 -7.35 1.06 10.40
CA ILE A 230 -7.52 1.88 11.60
C ILE A 230 -6.47 3.01 11.61
N TYR A 231 -5.20 2.65 11.45
CA TYR A 231 -4.08 3.59 11.51
C TYR A 231 -4.11 4.61 10.36
N SER A 232 -4.66 4.24 9.20
CA SER A 232 -4.79 5.16 8.07
C SER A 232 -5.77 6.32 8.35
N SER A 233 -6.72 6.14 9.26
CA SER A 233 -7.62 7.20 9.73
C SER A 233 -7.07 8.03 10.91
N GLY A 234 -5.84 7.72 11.36
CA GLY A 234 -5.19 8.39 12.50
C GLY A 234 -5.65 7.87 13.86
N SER A 235 -6.34 6.72 13.91
CA SER A 235 -6.74 6.05 15.14
C SER A 235 -5.78 4.92 15.50
N PHE A 236 -5.72 4.56 16.80
CA PHE A 236 -4.88 3.48 17.31
C PHE A 236 -5.72 2.46 18.06
N ASP A 237 -5.38 1.18 17.90
CA ASP A 237 -5.99 0.08 18.65
C ASP A 237 -4.91 -0.62 19.49
N MET A 238 -5.09 -0.57 20.81
CA MET A 238 -4.18 -1.22 21.77
C MET A 238 -4.65 -2.63 22.16
N SER A 239 -5.88 -3.00 21.83
CA SER A 239 -6.45 -4.31 22.16
C SER A 239 -6.03 -5.45 21.23
N LEU A 240 -5.23 -5.16 20.18
CA LEU A 240 -4.87 -6.12 19.13
C LEU A 240 -4.28 -7.43 19.67
N GLY A 241 -3.40 -7.34 20.67
CA GLY A 241 -2.77 -8.51 21.28
C GLY A 241 -3.78 -9.41 22.00
N PRO A 242 -4.40 -8.92 23.08
CA PRO A 242 -5.41 -9.68 23.83
C PRO A 242 -6.58 -10.16 22.98
N ALA A 243 -7.02 -9.40 21.99
CA ALA A 243 -8.06 -9.83 21.08
C ALA A 243 -7.61 -11.02 20.21
N SER A 244 -6.38 -10.99 19.68
CA SER A 244 -5.81 -12.12 18.93
C SER A 244 -5.66 -13.36 19.83
N LEU A 245 -5.21 -13.16 21.07
CA LEU A 245 -5.02 -14.24 22.06
C LEU A 245 -6.38 -14.88 22.44
N MET A 246 -7.41 -14.06 22.61
CA MET A 246 -8.77 -14.54 22.86
C MET A 246 -9.28 -15.38 21.68
N CYS A 247 -9.07 -14.92 20.42
CA CYS A 247 -9.43 -15.68 19.23
C CYS A 247 -8.67 -17.01 19.15
N ALA A 248 -7.37 -17.02 19.53
CA ALA A 248 -6.56 -18.24 19.57
C ALA A 248 -7.09 -19.23 20.59
N THR A 249 -7.43 -18.75 21.78
CA THR A 249 -7.95 -19.59 22.87
C THR A 249 -9.27 -20.23 22.49
N ILE A 250 -10.22 -19.47 21.96
CA ILE A 250 -11.51 -20.02 21.51
C ILE A 250 -11.32 -20.98 20.34
N ALA A 251 -10.46 -20.66 19.37
CA ALA A 251 -10.15 -21.57 18.25
C ALA A 251 -9.56 -22.90 18.74
N GLY A 252 -8.65 -22.86 19.72
CA GLY A 252 -8.04 -24.05 20.32
C GLY A 252 -9.04 -24.90 21.10
N ILE A 253 -9.92 -24.28 21.90
CA ILE A 253 -10.99 -24.98 22.63
C ILE A 253 -11.95 -25.66 21.66
N LEU A 254 -12.36 -24.96 20.59
CA LEU A 254 -13.26 -25.52 19.58
C LEU A 254 -12.60 -26.67 18.82
N TRP A 255 -11.31 -26.54 18.48
CA TRP A 255 -10.57 -27.63 17.87
C TRP A 255 -10.55 -28.85 18.79
N ASN A 256 -10.24 -28.66 20.06
CA ASN A 256 -10.19 -29.76 21.02
C ASN A 256 -11.52 -30.51 21.21
N SER A 257 -12.66 -29.78 21.07
CA SER A 257 -13.99 -30.35 21.22
C SER A 257 -14.56 -30.96 19.95
N THR A 258 -14.37 -30.29 18.79
CA THR A 258 -15.04 -30.65 17.54
C THR A 258 -14.15 -31.40 16.56
N GLN A 259 -12.81 -31.29 16.70
CA GLN A 259 -11.80 -31.76 15.74
C GLN A 259 -12.07 -31.28 14.30
N ASN A 260 -12.78 -30.15 14.16
CA ASN A 260 -13.16 -29.57 12.88
C ASN A 260 -12.46 -28.22 12.68
N ILE A 261 -11.50 -28.20 11.74
CA ILE A 261 -10.69 -27.01 11.44
C ILE A 261 -11.53 -25.85 10.89
N PHE A 262 -12.59 -26.15 10.12
CA PHE A 262 -13.44 -25.11 9.54
C PHE A 262 -14.27 -24.39 10.62
N VAL A 263 -14.75 -25.12 11.62
CA VAL A 263 -15.46 -24.54 12.76
C VAL A 263 -14.55 -23.60 13.53
N SER A 264 -13.36 -24.08 13.89
CA SER A 264 -12.34 -23.25 14.59
C SER A 264 -11.97 -22.00 13.79
N PHE A 265 -11.77 -22.14 12.49
CA PHE A 265 -11.42 -21.04 11.58
C PHE A 265 -12.53 -19.99 11.50
N ILE A 266 -13.76 -20.41 11.20
CA ILE A 266 -14.90 -19.51 11.00
C ILE A 266 -15.22 -18.76 12.31
N VAL A 267 -15.24 -19.48 13.43
CA VAL A 267 -15.56 -18.85 14.74
C VAL A 267 -14.47 -17.87 15.16
N ALA A 268 -13.17 -18.20 14.92
CA ALA A 268 -12.09 -17.26 15.22
C ALA A 268 -12.21 -15.96 14.43
N ILE A 269 -12.51 -16.04 13.14
CA ILE A 269 -12.69 -14.86 12.28
C ILE A 269 -13.93 -14.04 12.71
N LEU A 270 -15.05 -14.69 12.97
CA LEU A 270 -16.27 -14.02 13.40
C LEU A 270 -16.08 -13.34 14.76
N LEU A 271 -15.43 -14.02 15.70
CA LEU A 271 -15.11 -13.45 17.02
C LEU A 271 -14.20 -12.23 16.89
N GLY A 272 -13.11 -12.35 16.12
CA GLY A 272 -12.19 -11.22 15.88
C GLY A 272 -12.92 -10.03 15.25
N GLY A 273 -13.72 -10.27 14.20
CA GLY A 273 -14.55 -9.24 13.57
C GLY A 273 -15.54 -8.58 14.54
N LEU A 274 -16.20 -9.39 15.39
CA LEU A 274 -17.11 -8.90 16.41
C LEU A 274 -16.41 -8.03 17.45
N LEU A 275 -15.25 -8.47 17.97
CA LEU A 275 -14.44 -7.68 18.92
C LEU A 275 -14.03 -6.33 18.32
N GLY A 276 -13.63 -6.30 17.05
CA GLY A 276 -13.33 -5.07 16.35
C GLY A 276 -14.56 -4.15 16.26
N ILE A 277 -15.71 -4.67 15.85
CA ILE A 277 -16.96 -3.89 15.78
C ILE A 277 -17.35 -3.35 17.16
N VAL A 278 -17.27 -4.17 18.21
CA VAL A 278 -17.58 -3.76 19.59
C VAL A 278 -16.69 -2.60 20.03
N ASN A 279 -15.38 -2.66 19.77
CA ASN A 279 -14.46 -1.56 20.07
C ASN A 279 -14.88 -0.24 19.40
N ALA A 280 -15.19 -0.30 18.11
CA ALA A 280 -15.59 0.88 17.35
C ALA A 280 -16.93 1.44 17.80
N VAL A 281 -17.91 0.58 18.08
CA VAL A 281 -19.23 0.99 18.53
C VAL A 281 -19.15 1.62 19.93
N LEU A 282 -18.46 0.96 20.87
CA LEU A 282 -18.32 1.49 22.24
C LEU A 282 -17.56 2.83 22.26
N ALA A 283 -16.49 2.98 21.47
CA ALA A 283 -15.77 4.26 21.37
C ALA A 283 -16.69 5.38 20.90
N ASN A 284 -17.57 5.12 19.93
CA ASN A 284 -18.51 6.12 19.41
C ASN A 284 -19.71 6.38 20.34
N VAL A 285 -20.26 5.33 20.96
CA VAL A 285 -21.45 5.46 21.84
C VAL A 285 -21.09 6.17 23.14
N LEU A 286 -19.89 5.88 23.68
CA LEU A 286 -19.40 6.51 24.92
C LEU A 286 -18.68 7.83 24.67
N ASP A 287 -18.56 8.26 23.40
CA ASP A 287 -17.83 9.47 22.98
C ASP A 287 -16.39 9.51 23.53
N LEU A 288 -15.73 8.34 23.57
CA LEU A 288 -14.36 8.19 24.06
C LEU A 288 -13.35 8.22 22.93
N PRO A 289 -12.15 8.78 23.16
CA PRO A 289 -11.04 8.61 22.25
C PRO A 289 -10.77 7.11 22.01
N VAL A 290 -10.65 6.69 20.74
CA VAL A 290 -10.50 5.29 20.34
C VAL A 290 -9.38 4.59 21.12
N MET A 291 -8.24 5.28 21.31
CA MET A 291 -7.10 4.74 22.06
C MET A 291 -7.47 4.41 23.53
N VAL A 292 -8.24 5.25 24.19
CA VAL A 292 -8.67 5.03 25.58
C VAL A 292 -9.62 3.83 25.66
N MET A 293 -10.58 3.75 24.72
CA MET A 293 -11.52 2.62 24.68
C MET A 293 -10.79 1.29 24.43
N THR A 294 -9.84 1.26 23.50
CA THR A 294 -9.11 0.03 23.18
C THR A 294 -8.13 -0.38 24.29
N LEU A 295 -7.57 0.57 25.06
CA LEU A 295 -6.81 0.27 26.28
C LEU A 295 -7.69 -0.38 27.35
N THR A 296 -8.90 0.13 27.54
CA THR A 296 -9.88 -0.49 28.47
C THR A 296 -10.23 -1.90 28.02
N MET A 297 -10.52 -2.09 26.72
CA MET A 297 -10.83 -3.40 26.15
C MET A 297 -9.64 -4.38 26.28
N MET A 298 -8.41 -3.88 26.12
CA MET A 298 -7.19 -4.68 26.34
C MET A 298 -7.19 -5.31 27.74
N ASN A 299 -7.48 -4.53 28.78
CA ASN A 299 -7.52 -5.03 30.16
C ASN A 299 -8.68 -5.99 30.39
N ILE A 300 -9.86 -5.70 29.82
CA ILE A 300 -11.03 -6.60 29.93
C ILE A 300 -10.73 -7.95 29.28
N LEU A 301 -10.17 -7.96 28.06
CA LEU A 301 -9.85 -9.20 27.36
C LEU A 301 -8.76 -10.00 28.05
N ASN A 302 -7.75 -9.35 28.64
CA ASN A 302 -6.73 -10.02 29.44
C ASN A 302 -7.34 -10.68 30.68
N ALA A 303 -8.25 -9.99 31.37
CA ALA A 303 -8.92 -10.56 32.53
C ALA A 303 -9.82 -11.77 32.14
N ILE A 304 -10.60 -11.65 31.07
CA ILE A 304 -11.42 -12.77 30.57
C ILE A 304 -10.54 -13.96 30.17
N HIS A 305 -9.45 -13.70 29.45
CA HIS A 305 -8.50 -14.75 29.05
C HIS A 305 -7.90 -15.46 30.26
N ALA A 306 -7.49 -14.72 31.31
CA ALA A 306 -6.96 -15.29 32.53
C ALA A 306 -8.00 -16.19 33.24
N VAL A 307 -9.26 -15.77 33.31
CA VAL A 307 -10.36 -16.58 33.86
C VAL A 307 -10.55 -17.87 33.05
N ILE A 308 -10.57 -17.77 31.71
CA ILE A 308 -10.69 -18.98 30.86
C ILE A 308 -9.52 -19.94 31.10
N LEU A 309 -8.29 -19.44 31.16
CA LEU A 309 -7.13 -20.29 31.44
C LEU A 309 -7.20 -20.99 32.78
N GLN A 310 -7.72 -20.33 33.84
CA GLN A 310 -7.89 -20.96 35.16
C GLN A 310 -8.83 -22.17 35.09
N THR A 311 -9.86 -22.14 34.23
CA THR A 311 -10.81 -23.26 34.07
C THR A 311 -10.18 -24.49 33.39
N VAL A 312 -9.08 -24.29 32.62
CA VAL A 312 -8.36 -25.37 31.90
C VAL A 312 -7.00 -25.71 32.50
N GLY A 313 -6.73 -25.32 33.78
CA GLY A 313 -5.51 -25.68 34.50
C GLY A 313 -4.34 -24.74 34.22
N ASN A 314 -4.57 -23.45 33.95
CA ASN A 314 -3.59 -22.39 33.67
C ASN A 314 -2.81 -22.52 32.36
N GLN A 315 -3.02 -23.59 31.62
CA GLN A 315 -2.44 -23.80 30.29
C GLN A 315 -3.48 -24.46 29.38
N LEU A 316 -3.62 -23.97 28.16
CA LEU A 316 -4.46 -24.60 27.15
C LEU A 316 -3.59 -25.54 26.30
N PHE A 317 -3.85 -26.84 26.40
CA PHE A 317 -3.28 -27.83 25.48
C PHE A 317 -4.15 -27.91 24.21
N ILE A 318 -3.51 -27.88 23.05
CA ILE A 318 -4.19 -28.04 21.75
C ILE A 318 -3.84 -29.44 21.22
N LYS A 319 -4.86 -30.26 20.95
CA LYS A 319 -4.70 -31.62 20.40
C LYS A 319 -3.99 -31.58 19.05
N ASP A 320 -3.22 -32.63 18.77
CA ASP A 320 -2.54 -32.82 17.48
C ASP A 320 -3.52 -32.87 16.30
N GLY A 321 -2.97 -32.68 15.10
CA GLY A 321 -3.70 -32.87 13.85
C GLY A 321 -4.37 -31.64 13.26
N MET A 322 -4.21 -30.46 13.90
CA MET A 322 -4.73 -29.21 13.33
C MET A 322 -3.98 -28.78 12.05
N VAL A 323 -2.73 -29.21 11.90
CA VAL A 323 -1.90 -29.07 10.69
C VAL A 323 -1.25 -30.41 10.38
N GLY A 324 -1.05 -30.72 9.09
CA GLY A 324 -0.27 -31.92 8.68
C GLY A 324 1.17 -31.86 9.17
N SER A 325 1.74 -33.01 9.50
CA SER A 325 3.07 -33.16 10.11
C SER A 325 4.18 -32.58 9.21
N GLY A 326 4.82 -31.50 9.64
CA GLY A 326 6.03 -30.95 9.03
C GLY A 326 6.17 -29.44 9.18
N LYS A 327 7.28 -28.96 9.74
CA LYS A 327 7.57 -27.51 9.95
C LYS A 327 7.48 -26.70 8.67
N ASN A 328 7.87 -27.25 7.53
CA ASN A 328 7.82 -26.55 6.25
C ASN A 328 6.39 -26.41 5.75
N THR A 329 5.53 -27.42 5.96
CA THR A 329 4.11 -27.39 5.58
C THR A 329 3.38 -26.29 6.37
N GLU A 330 3.63 -26.17 7.64
CA GLU A 330 3.05 -25.09 8.48
C GLU A 330 3.40 -23.69 7.94
N THR A 331 4.68 -23.44 7.67
CA THR A 331 5.12 -22.14 7.17
C THR A 331 4.49 -21.81 5.82
N VAL A 332 4.36 -22.77 4.91
CA VAL A 332 3.68 -22.59 3.61
C VAL A 332 2.20 -22.24 3.82
N VAL A 333 1.52 -22.93 4.73
CA VAL A 333 0.12 -22.64 5.07
C VAL A 333 -0.01 -21.21 5.62
N TYR A 334 0.82 -20.82 6.60
CA TYR A 334 0.77 -19.48 7.18
C TYR A 334 1.07 -18.39 6.14
N ALA A 335 2.08 -18.61 5.30
CA ALA A 335 2.40 -17.69 4.21
C ALA A 335 1.24 -17.56 3.20
N THR A 336 0.55 -18.64 2.88
CA THR A 336 -0.61 -18.63 1.98
C THR A 336 -1.75 -17.79 2.55
N PHE A 337 -2.07 -17.96 3.84
CA PHE A 337 -3.09 -17.14 4.50
C PHE A 337 -2.69 -15.65 4.56
N LEU A 338 -1.41 -15.35 4.85
CA LEU A 338 -0.90 -13.98 4.83
C LEU A 338 -1.05 -13.35 3.45
N VAL A 339 -0.59 -14.04 2.40
CA VAL A 339 -0.64 -13.53 1.02
C VAL A 339 -2.09 -13.30 0.58
N THR A 340 -2.99 -14.25 0.85
CA THR A 340 -4.41 -14.14 0.52
C THR A 340 -5.06 -12.95 1.23
N PHE A 341 -4.85 -12.83 2.54
CA PHE A 341 -5.39 -11.72 3.34
C PHE A 341 -4.78 -10.37 2.93
N PHE A 342 -3.48 -10.34 2.67
CA PHE A 342 -2.78 -9.16 2.17
C PHE A 342 -3.35 -8.68 0.84
N LEU A 343 -3.52 -9.57 -0.14
CA LEU A 343 -4.07 -9.22 -1.46
C LEU A 343 -5.51 -8.71 -1.35
N LEU A 344 -6.32 -9.33 -0.50
CA LEU A 344 -7.70 -8.90 -0.24
C LEU A 344 -7.71 -7.50 0.40
N CYS A 345 -6.93 -7.27 1.45
CA CYS A 345 -6.81 -5.98 2.11
C CYS A 345 -6.21 -4.92 1.16
N TRP A 346 -5.19 -5.28 0.37
CA TRP A 346 -4.59 -4.39 -0.62
C TRP A 346 -5.62 -3.95 -1.67
N PHE A 347 -6.44 -4.88 -2.17
CA PHE A 347 -7.53 -4.57 -3.10
C PHE A 347 -8.57 -3.63 -2.46
N ILE A 348 -9.08 -4.00 -1.27
CA ILE A 348 -10.06 -3.17 -0.55
C ILE A 348 -9.50 -1.76 -0.30
N PHE A 349 -8.26 -1.66 0.14
CA PHE A 349 -7.65 -0.39 0.52
C PHE A 349 -7.38 0.55 -0.67
N ASN A 350 -6.97 0.01 -1.82
CA ASN A 350 -6.59 0.84 -2.96
C ASN A 350 -7.74 1.08 -3.95
N TYR A 351 -8.64 0.11 -4.12
CA TYR A 351 -9.65 0.16 -5.19
C TYR A 351 -11.07 0.45 -4.70
N THR A 352 -11.34 0.39 -3.38
CA THR A 352 -12.66 0.67 -2.84
C THR A 352 -12.77 2.07 -2.21
N LYS A 353 -14.02 2.48 -1.90
CA LYS A 353 -14.30 3.73 -1.20
C LYS A 353 -13.77 3.70 0.25
N ILE A 354 -13.57 2.51 0.84
CA ILE A 354 -13.15 2.33 2.24
C ILE A 354 -11.76 2.93 2.46
N GLY A 355 -10.77 2.47 1.73
CA GLY A 355 -9.40 2.97 1.90
C GLY A 355 -9.24 4.45 1.53
N ARG A 356 -9.97 4.94 0.52
CA ARG A 356 -9.97 6.37 0.16
C ARG A 356 -10.54 7.24 1.28
N ARG A 357 -11.67 6.83 1.89
CA ARG A 357 -12.28 7.53 3.03
C ARG A 357 -11.36 7.55 4.24
N ASN A 358 -10.72 6.43 4.57
CA ASN A 358 -9.78 6.35 5.68
C ASN A 358 -8.57 7.29 5.49
N LYS A 359 -7.96 7.30 4.30
CA LYS A 359 -6.89 8.24 3.96
C LYS A 359 -7.32 9.70 4.07
N PHE A 360 -8.56 10.01 3.68
CA PHE A 360 -9.10 11.36 3.77
C PHE A 360 -9.36 11.77 5.23
N ILE A 361 -9.92 10.87 6.05
CA ILE A 361 -10.12 11.08 7.48
C ILE A 361 -8.79 11.34 8.19
N GLY A 362 -7.76 10.52 7.92
CA GLY A 362 -6.43 10.69 8.50
C GLY A 362 -5.70 11.96 8.05
N SER A 363 -6.09 12.54 6.91
CA SER A 363 -5.56 13.84 6.49
C SER A 363 -6.17 15.00 7.27
N ASN A 364 -7.48 15.01 7.41
CA ASN A 364 -8.25 16.01 8.16
C ASN A 364 -9.65 15.50 8.47
N GLN A 365 -9.89 15.16 9.74
CA GLN A 365 -11.18 14.63 10.21
C GLN A 365 -12.32 15.65 10.06
N ILE A 366 -12.03 16.93 10.30
CA ILE A 366 -13.02 18.01 10.20
C ILE A 366 -13.46 18.18 8.75
N ALA A 367 -12.51 18.26 7.82
CA ALA A 367 -12.81 18.33 6.39
C ALA A 367 -13.56 17.08 5.89
N ALA A 368 -13.23 15.90 6.41
CA ALA A 368 -13.94 14.66 6.08
C ALA A 368 -15.42 14.73 6.49
N LYS A 369 -15.71 15.22 7.70
CA LYS A 369 -17.07 15.39 8.20
C LYS A 369 -17.87 16.38 7.35
N TYR A 370 -17.29 17.53 6.99
CA TYR A 370 -17.95 18.52 6.11
C TYR A 370 -18.21 18.00 4.70
N ASN A 371 -17.38 17.06 4.20
CA ASN A 371 -17.61 16.37 2.92
C ASN A 371 -18.56 15.16 3.02
N GLY A 372 -19.35 15.05 4.10
CA GLY A 372 -20.38 14.03 4.27
C GLY A 372 -19.84 12.62 4.57
N ILE A 373 -18.56 12.49 4.98
CA ILE A 373 -17.98 11.19 5.37
C ILE A 373 -18.35 10.92 6.83
N SER A 374 -19.18 9.89 7.08
CA SER A 374 -19.49 9.44 8.43
C SER A 374 -18.25 8.79 9.07
N LEU A 375 -17.69 9.45 10.09
CA LEU A 375 -16.53 8.94 10.84
C LEU A 375 -16.86 7.63 11.55
N MET A 376 -18.05 7.53 12.15
CA MET A 376 -18.54 6.32 12.85
C MET A 376 -18.58 5.12 11.90
N LYS A 377 -19.25 5.24 10.72
CA LYS A 377 -19.37 4.14 9.76
C LYS A 377 -18.00 3.72 9.22
N ALA A 378 -17.12 4.69 8.92
CA ALA A 378 -15.77 4.41 8.48
C ALA A 378 -14.94 3.71 9.56
N GLY A 379 -15.06 4.14 10.81
CA GLY A 379 -14.44 3.51 11.99
C GLY A 379 -14.91 2.06 12.16
N ILE A 380 -16.21 1.80 12.21
CA ILE A 380 -16.77 0.43 12.37
C ILE A 380 -16.24 -0.51 11.28
N ILE A 381 -16.25 -0.07 10.01
CA ILE A 381 -15.75 -0.91 8.90
C ILE A 381 -14.24 -1.18 9.04
N SER A 382 -13.46 -0.17 9.44
CA SER A 382 -12.00 -0.31 9.62
C SER A 382 -11.67 -1.28 10.75
N PHE A 383 -12.38 -1.18 11.86
CA PHE A 383 -12.22 -2.08 12.99
C PHE A 383 -12.72 -3.50 12.68
N ALA A 384 -13.79 -3.66 11.90
CA ALA A 384 -14.26 -4.97 11.45
C ALA A 384 -13.21 -5.68 10.59
N ILE A 385 -12.59 -4.96 9.63
CA ILE A 385 -11.52 -5.53 8.78
C ILE A 385 -10.29 -5.88 9.64
N SER A 386 -9.90 -5.00 10.55
CA SER A 386 -8.82 -5.27 11.51
C SER A 386 -9.14 -6.50 12.35
N GLY A 387 -10.35 -6.60 12.84
CA GLY A 387 -10.85 -7.72 13.63
C GLY A 387 -10.79 -9.06 12.90
N VAL A 388 -11.10 -9.08 11.60
CA VAL A 388 -10.89 -10.29 10.77
C VAL A 388 -9.41 -10.70 10.78
N GLY A 389 -8.48 -9.73 10.71
CA GLY A 389 -7.05 -10.00 10.84
C GLY A 389 -6.67 -10.56 12.22
N LEU A 390 -7.31 -10.08 13.30
CA LEU A 390 -7.10 -10.61 14.66
C LEU A 390 -7.56 -12.07 14.77
N GLY A 391 -8.77 -12.37 14.25
CA GLY A 391 -9.31 -13.72 14.21
C GLY A 391 -8.44 -14.67 13.41
N LEU A 392 -7.97 -14.24 12.24
CA LEU A 392 -7.06 -15.02 11.40
C LEU A 392 -5.72 -15.28 12.12
N CYS A 393 -5.12 -14.26 12.73
CA CYS A 393 -3.90 -14.41 13.52
C CYS A 393 -4.08 -15.38 14.68
N GLY A 394 -5.19 -15.25 15.43
CA GLY A 394 -5.52 -16.15 16.53
C GLY A 394 -5.65 -17.59 16.09
N PHE A 395 -6.34 -17.85 14.98
CA PHE A 395 -6.46 -19.17 14.39
C PHE A 395 -5.09 -19.76 13.99
N LEU A 396 -4.28 -18.98 13.26
CA LEU A 396 -2.93 -19.42 12.85
C LEU A 396 -2.03 -19.69 14.05
N PHE A 397 -2.14 -18.89 15.11
CA PHE A 397 -1.40 -19.12 16.34
C PHE A 397 -1.86 -20.41 17.03
N ALA A 398 -3.17 -20.68 17.12
CA ALA A 398 -3.69 -21.94 17.65
C ALA A 398 -3.16 -23.13 16.85
N MET A 399 -3.14 -23.04 15.51
CA MET A 399 -2.52 -24.05 14.65
C MET A 399 -1.05 -24.28 14.99
N SER A 400 -0.27 -23.21 15.24
CA SER A 400 1.16 -23.31 15.61
C SER A 400 1.41 -23.99 16.95
N LYS A 401 0.37 -24.15 17.75
CA LYS A 401 0.40 -24.80 19.06
C LYS A 401 -0.21 -26.21 19.05
N SER A 402 -0.53 -26.76 17.87
CA SER A 402 -0.97 -28.14 17.75
C SER A 402 0.05 -29.09 18.40
N GLY A 403 -0.43 -30.00 19.25
CA GLY A 403 0.44 -30.89 20.03
C GLY A 403 1.19 -30.25 21.18
N SER A 404 0.91 -29.02 21.55
CA SER A 404 1.57 -28.31 22.63
C SER A 404 0.60 -27.51 23.49
N SER A 405 1.08 -26.99 24.61
CA SER A 405 0.33 -26.09 25.47
C SER A 405 0.88 -24.67 25.42
N TYR A 406 0.01 -23.70 25.68
CA TYR A 406 0.40 -22.31 25.88
C TYR A 406 -0.40 -21.66 27.04
N SER A 407 0.18 -20.63 27.60
CA SER A 407 -0.42 -19.79 28.64
C SER A 407 -0.27 -18.31 28.28
N THR A 408 -0.25 -17.42 29.27
CA THR A 408 0.16 -16.02 29.12
C THR A 408 1.65 -15.89 28.78
N GLY A 409 2.09 -14.72 28.32
CA GLY A 409 3.51 -14.47 27.98
C GLY A 409 3.90 -14.91 26.57
N THR A 410 2.93 -15.07 25.67
CA THR A 410 3.15 -15.44 24.27
C THR A 410 3.54 -14.24 23.42
N ILE A 411 3.93 -14.47 22.15
CA ILE A 411 4.17 -13.39 21.18
C ILE A 411 2.93 -12.52 20.99
N LEU A 412 1.73 -13.07 21.17
CA LEU A 412 0.48 -12.34 21.00
C LEU A 412 0.30 -11.24 22.06
N ASP A 413 0.83 -11.41 23.27
CA ASP A 413 0.73 -10.39 24.31
C ASP A 413 1.43 -9.08 23.92
N THR A 414 2.50 -9.17 23.14
CA THR A 414 3.27 -8.00 22.66
C THR A 414 2.89 -7.56 21.26
N ILE A 415 1.96 -8.27 20.59
CA ILE A 415 1.67 -8.04 19.17
C ILE A 415 1.11 -6.64 18.93
N GLY A 416 0.30 -6.11 19.84
CA GLY A 416 -0.27 -4.77 19.74
C GLY A 416 0.82 -3.69 19.60
N LEU A 417 1.80 -3.70 20.48
CA LEU A 417 2.93 -2.77 20.43
C LEU A 417 3.79 -2.99 19.17
N ASN A 418 4.08 -4.24 18.83
CA ASN A 418 4.84 -4.59 17.64
C ASN A 418 4.15 -4.14 16.35
N VAL A 419 2.82 -4.19 16.27
CA VAL A 419 2.04 -3.70 15.11
C VAL A 419 2.14 -2.19 14.95
N VAL A 420 2.05 -1.42 16.06
CA VAL A 420 2.25 0.04 16.03
C VAL A 420 3.63 0.38 15.46
N ILE A 421 4.66 -0.27 16.02
CA ILE A 421 6.05 -0.06 15.61
C ILE A 421 6.24 -0.50 14.16
N ALA A 422 5.70 -1.64 13.76
CA ALA A 422 5.80 -2.18 12.41
C ALA A 422 5.22 -1.23 11.36
N ILE A 423 4.03 -0.69 11.58
CA ILE A 423 3.38 0.22 10.63
C ILE A 423 4.22 1.49 10.43
N VAL A 424 4.82 2.01 11.49
CA VAL A 424 5.68 3.19 11.43
C VAL A 424 7.02 2.88 10.76
N PHE A 425 7.65 1.74 11.07
CA PHE A 425 8.89 1.28 10.42
C PHE A 425 8.69 0.99 8.94
N GLY A 426 7.50 0.52 8.56
CA GLY A 426 7.12 0.37 7.16
C GLY A 426 6.95 1.69 6.40
N GLY A 427 7.10 2.84 7.07
CA GLY A 427 7.08 4.18 6.46
C GLY A 427 5.72 4.87 6.49
N MET A 428 4.78 4.41 7.31
CA MET A 428 3.50 5.08 7.52
C MET A 428 3.63 6.13 8.62
N THR A 429 2.93 7.25 8.46
CA THR A 429 2.89 8.30 9.49
C THR A 429 1.96 7.91 10.64
N THR A 430 2.29 8.31 11.86
CA THR A 430 1.46 8.08 13.05
C THR A 430 0.09 8.76 12.95
N SER A 431 -0.03 9.86 12.23
CA SER A 431 -1.30 10.55 11.98
C SER A 431 -2.14 9.93 10.85
N GLY A 432 -1.68 8.88 10.19
CA GLY A 432 -2.36 8.29 9.04
C GLY A 432 -2.29 9.16 7.78
N GLY A 433 -3.35 9.12 6.96
CA GLY A 433 -3.52 9.99 5.79
C GLY A 433 -3.07 9.39 4.45
N PRO A 434 -2.78 10.23 3.43
CA PRO A 434 -2.64 9.81 2.03
C PRO A 434 -1.50 8.83 1.75
N ARG A 435 -0.45 8.86 2.58
CA ARG A 435 0.74 7.99 2.44
C ARG A 435 0.55 6.58 3.00
N SER A 436 -0.60 6.30 3.62
CA SER A 436 -0.90 4.98 4.17
C SER A 436 -0.94 3.90 3.08
N ARG A 437 -0.27 2.77 3.33
CA ARG A 437 -0.17 1.64 2.41
C ARG A 437 -0.20 0.32 3.17
N VAL A 438 -0.85 -0.67 2.59
CA VAL A 438 -0.90 -2.02 3.19
C VAL A 438 0.48 -2.70 3.22
N SER A 439 1.34 -2.43 2.23
CA SER A 439 2.71 -2.98 2.20
C SER A 439 3.58 -2.55 3.38
N CYS A 440 3.31 -1.38 3.99
CA CYS A 440 4.02 -0.93 5.18
C CYS A 440 3.88 -1.92 6.34
N ALA A 441 2.71 -2.56 6.48
CA ALA A 441 2.45 -3.53 7.54
C ALA A 441 3.40 -4.74 7.47
N VAL A 442 3.52 -5.34 6.29
CA VAL A 442 4.34 -6.55 6.11
C VAL A 442 5.83 -6.22 6.24
N ILE A 443 6.31 -5.18 5.56
CA ILE A 443 7.72 -4.76 5.63
C ILE A 443 8.12 -4.45 7.07
N GLY A 444 7.30 -3.68 7.77
CA GLY A 444 7.60 -3.29 9.14
C GLY A 444 7.47 -4.44 10.14
N ALA A 445 6.54 -5.38 9.94
CA ALA A 445 6.41 -6.56 10.81
C ALA A 445 7.65 -7.45 10.74
N PHE A 446 8.13 -7.73 9.52
CA PHE A 446 9.38 -8.48 9.35
C PHE A 446 10.58 -7.71 9.88
N PHE A 447 10.61 -6.37 9.73
CA PHE A 447 11.65 -5.55 10.32
C PHE A 447 11.69 -5.70 11.84
N CYS A 448 10.55 -5.65 12.53
CA CYS A 448 10.47 -5.82 13.98
C CYS A 448 10.99 -7.19 14.45
N ILE A 449 10.62 -8.26 13.74
CA ILE A 449 11.02 -9.62 14.12
C ILE A 449 12.52 -9.86 13.86
N PHE A 450 13.03 -9.46 12.69
CA PHE A 450 14.46 -9.59 12.41
C PHE A 450 15.31 -8.72 13.32
N LEU A 451 14.81 -7.59 13.77
CA LEU A 451 15.47 -6.77 14.79
C LEU A 451 15.57 -7.51 16.13
N ASP A 452 14.47 -8.12 16.59
CA ASP A 452 14.46 -8.91 17.82
C ASP A 452 15.44 -10.09 17.74
N GLU A 453 15.46 -10.79 16.61
CA GLU A 453 16.33 -11.93 16.41
C GLU A 453 17.81 -11.52 16.27
N LEU A 454 18.09 -10.36 15.68
CA LEU A 454 19.45 -9.82 15.66
C LEU A 454 19.96 -9.57 17.10
N PHE A 455 19.14 -8.94 17.95
CA PHE A 455 19.53 -8.70 19.35
C PHE A 455 19.71 -9.99 20.15
N ARG A 456 18.91 -11.03 19.87
CA ARG A 456 19.10 -12.36 20.43
C ARG A 456 20.41 -13.02 19.94
N ALA A 457 20.69 -12.91 18.63
CA ALA A 457 21.88 -13.50 18.03
C ALA A 457 23.18 -12.90 18.60
N ILE A 458 23.21 -11.61 18.91
CA ILE A 458 24.38 -10.95 19.53
C ILE A 458 24.39 -11.00 21.06
N GLY A 459 23.43 -11.71 21.69
CA GLY A 459 23.42 -11.95 23.14
C GLY A 459 22.93 -10.79 24.02
N ILE A 460 22.31 -9.75 23.41
CA ILE A 460 21.80 -8.57 24.13
C ILE A 460 20.27 -8.45 24.01
N ALA A 461 19.57 -9.58 24.11
CA ALA A 461 18.13 -9.69 23.93
C ALA A 461 17.31 -8.70 24.80
N ASP A 462 17.78 -8.38 26.01
CA ASP A 462 17.05 -7.49 26.94
C ASP A 462 16.98 -6.05 26.46
N TYR A 463 17.96 -5.61 25.66
CA TYR A 463 18.01 -4.25 25.12
C TYR A 463 17.12 -4.04 23.90
N ARG A 464 16.47 -5.07 23.35
CA ARG A 464 15.64 -4.99 22.13
C ARG A 464 14.51 -3.96 22.23
N TYR A 465 13.88 -3.83 23.40
CA TYR A 465 12.79 -2.87 23.59
C TYR A 465 13.29 -1.42 23.60
N ILE A 466 14.46 -1.17 24.20
CA ILE A 466 15.11 0.15 24.20
C ILE A 466 15.48 0.53 22.78
N ALA A 467 16.09 -0.39 22.02
CA ALA A 467 16.44 -0.16 20.62
C ALA A 467 15.21 0.13 19.77
N LYS A 468 14.13 -0.67 19.89
CA LYS A 468 12.86 -0.41 19.22
C LYS A 468 12.29 0.96 19.55
N GLY A 469 12.33 1.37 20.81
CA GLY A 469 11.86 2.69 21.25
C GLY A 469 12.64 3.84 20.61
N ILE A 470 13.97 3.75 20.60
CA ILE A 470 14.84 4.76 19.98
C ILE A 470 14.59 4.83 18.48
N ILE A 471 14.59 3.68 17.78
CA ILE A 471 14.34 3.63 16.32
C ILE A 471 12.94 4.16 16.02
N PHE A 472 11.93 3.81 16.82
CA PHE A 472 10.56 4.32 16.66
C PHE A 472 10.50 5.86 16.76
N LEU A 473 11.17 6.46 17.73
CA LEU A 473 11.25 7.91 17.88
C LEU A 473 11.92 8.55 16.66
N VAL A 474 13.07 8.03 16.23
CA VAL A 474 13.81 8.55 15.08
C VAL A 474 12.97 8.47 13.79
N VAL A 475 12.36 7.31 13.52
CA VAL A 475 11.54 7.09 12.31
C VAL A 475 10.27 7.94 12.35
N SER A 476 9.60 8.03 13.51
CA SER A 476 8.42 8.88 13.69
C SER A 476 8.74 10.35 13.45
N PHE A 477 9.85 10.82 13.99
CA PHE A 477 10.33 12.20 13.78
C PHE A 477 10.65 12.47 12.31
N ALA A 478 11.38 11.55 11.65
CA ALA A 478 11.72 11.67 10.23
C ALA A 478 10.46 11.67 9.34
N ASN A 479 9.50 10.80 9.64
CA ASN A 479 8.22 10.75 8.91
C ASN A 479 7.41 12.04 9.11
N MET A 480 7.37 12.59 10.33
CA MET A 480 6.67 13.83 10.62
C MET A 480 7.35 15.03 9.95
N TYR A 481 8.68 15.10 9.96
CA TYR A 481 9.44 16.17 9.32
C TYR A 481 9.20 16.22 7.81
N ASN A 482 9.19 15.05 7.15
CA ASN A 482 8.93 14.94 5.72
C ASN A 482 7.47 15.23 5.32
N THR A 483 6.54 15.22 6.26
CA THR A 483 5.11 15.47 6.01
C THR A 483 4.68 16.89 6.31
N ARG A 484 5.52 17.68 6.99
CA ARG A 484 5.19 19.11 7.25
C ARG A 484 4.91 19.80 5.92
N PRO A 485 3.74 20.46 5.75
CA PRO A 485 3.54 21.33 4.60
C PRO A 485 4.68 22.36 4.63
N LYS A 486 5.41 22.49 3.52
CA LYS A 486 6.32 23.61 3.35
C LYS A 486 5.45 24.84 3.47
N MET A 487 5.48 25.53 4.61
CA MET A 487 4.88 26.84 4.69
C MET A 487 5.49 27.64 3.56
N LEU A 488 4.66 28.07 2.63
CA LEU A 488 5.06 29.04 1.61
C LEU A 488 5.66 30.19 2.42
N ALA A 489 6.96 30.40 2.25
CA ALA A 489 7.59 31.58 2.79
C ALA A 489 6.81 32.78 2.27
N ARG A 490 6.15 33.49 3.19
CA ARG A 490 5.51 34.77 2.90
C ARG A 490 6.58 35.78 2.52
#